data_6459e8d582ff8f6f77c4d9934da892d6
#
_entry.id   6459e8d582ff8f6f77c4d9934da892d6
#
_cell.length_a   1.000
_cell.length_b   1.000
_cell.length_c   1.000
_cell.angle_alpha   90.00
_cell.angle_beta   90.00
_cell.angle_gamma   90.00
#
_symmetry.space_group_name_H-M   'P 1'
#
loop_
_entity.id
_entity.type
_entity.pdbx_description
1 polymer ?
#
loop_
_entity_poly.entity_id
_entity_poly.type
_entity_poly.pdbx_seq_one_letter_code
_entity_poly.pdbx_strand_id
1 'polypeptide(L)'
;GSDPDEINNEEAIVEFFPDRPDLLSTEGVARAIRAFSEQQLGLVDYVTKSPSTHMIISKEVLEIRPEVLGAIVRDIKLDNTSIKCLMELQEKLHVTLGRRRSKVSIGIHDLAKLKPPFQYTTCSPHEPAFVPLQKEYEMTPEEILKEHPKGIEYAHLLTDFDKYPLITDSAGEVASMPPIINGALTTIKEDTTEVLIDVTGLDRDAVEACLNIVAAALVERGGEIEQLEIRYPTENIVVPNMKPKIHKIENDYLINLLGFDPENFAIFKAFRKCAMEPDLKDGTWHVKVPAYRADILHPVDLLEEVAIGLGYDNLPEQLPREVTFGKALQSRKLGNNCR
;
A
#
# COMPACT_ATOMS: atom_id res chain seq x y z
N GLY A 1 -6.00 9.90 -10.98
CA GLY A 1 -5.48 11.19 -11.33
C GLY A 1 -4.85 11.91 -10.15
N SER A 2 -3.96 12.80 -10.44
CA SER A 2 -3.42 13.76 -9.49
C SER A 2 -3.55 15.14 -10.10
N ASP A 3 -3.95 16.11 -9.30
CA ASP A 3 -4.06 17.51 -9.72
C ASP A 3 -3.15 18.35 -8.81
N PRO A 4 -2.21 19.14 -9.37
CA PRO A 4 -1.41 20.04 -8.55
C PRO A 4 -2.24 21.27 -8.17
N ASP A 5 -2.53 21.42 -6.87
CA ASP A 5 -3.26 22.57 -6.35
C ASP A 5 -2.38 23.84 -6.35
N GLU A 6 -1.14 23.70 -5.90
CA GLU A 6 -0.18 24.81 -5.87
C GLU A 6 1.24 24.29 -6.15
N ILE A 7 1.94 24.97 -7.03
CA ILE A 7 3.36 24.73 -7.31
C ILE A 7 4.13 26.05 -7.19
N ASN A 8 5.13 26.07 -6.33
CA ASN A 8 6.09 27.15 -6.23
C ASN A 8 7.53 26.60 -6.31
N ASN A 9 8.55 27.44 -6.15
CA ASN A 9 9.94 27.03 -6.27
C ASN A 9 10.44 26.12 -5.11
N GLU A 10 9.70 26.02 -4.03
CA GLU A 10 10.09 25.30 -2.81
C GLU A 10 9.16 24.13 -2.50
N GLU A 11 7.89 24.20 -2.92
CA GLU A 11 6.84 23.28 -2.53
C GLU A 11 5.88 23.01 -3.68
N ALA A 12 5.40 21.76 -3.76
CA ALA A 12 4.31 21.35 -4.64
C ALA A 12 3.24 20.65 -3.80
N ILE A 13 2.04 21.21 -3.78
CA ILE A 13 0.87 20.57 -3.16
C ILE A 13 0.15 19.80 -4.25
N VAL A 14 0.06 18.49 -4.09
CA VAL A 14 -0.54 17.59 -5.08
C VAL A 14 -1.58 16.71 -4.40
N GLU A 15 -2.82 16.76 -4.87
CA GLU A 15 -3.87 15.86 -4.44
C GLU A 15 -3.74 14.52 -5.18
N PHE A 16 -3.64 13.43 -4.43
CA PHE A 16 -3.67 12.06 -4.95
C PHE A 16 -4.95 11.37 -4.52
N PHE A 17 -5.65 10.79 -5.48
CA PHE A 17 -6.82 9.98 -5.18
C PHE A 17 -6.43 8.62 -4.58
N PRO A 18 -7.31 8.00 -3.79
CA PRO A 18 -6.99 6.75 -3.07
C PRO A 18 -6.93 5.50 -3.98
N ASP A 19 -7.21 5.64 -5.27
CA ASP A 19 -7.05 4.60 -6.30
C ASP A 19 -5.58 4.20 -6.51
N ARG A 20 -4.64 5.16 -6.32
CA ARG A 20 -3.20 4.95 -6.45
C ARG A 20 -2.48 5.07 -5.09
N PRO A 21 -2.66 4.08 -4.17
CA PRO A 21 -2.09 4.15 -2.84
C PRO A 21 -0.55 4.12 -2.84
N ASP A 22 0.08 3.62 -3.90
CA ASP A 22 1.53 3.66 -4.10
C ASP A 22 2.08 5.09 -4.30
N LEU A 23 1.24 6.06 -4.67
CA LEU A 23 1.59 7.47 -4.84
C LEU A 23 1.39 8.32 -3.59
N LEU A 24 0.97 7.73 -2.47
CA LEU A 24 0.76 8.46 -1.21
C LEU A 24 2.08 8.81 -0.48
N SER A 25 3.22 8.57 -1.11
CA SER A 25 4.55 8.88 -0.60
C SER A 25 5.40 9.62 -1.62
N THR A 26 6.36 10.40 -1.13
CA THR A 26 7.36 11.08 -1.97
C THR A 26 8.14 10.07 -2.83
N GLU A 27 8.48 8.92 -2.28
CA GLU A 27 9.19 7.84 -2.97
C GLU A 27 8.38 7.27 -4.13
N GLY A 28 7.09 7.01 -3.89
CA GLY A 28 6.18 6.52 -4.92
C GLY A 28 5.99 7.52 -6.05
N VAL A 29 5.81 8.80 -5.71
CA VAL A 29 5.70 9.89 -6.70
C VAL A 29 6.99 10.03 -7.50
N ALA A 30 8.16 10.05 -6.84
CA ALA A 30 9.45 10.16 -7.52
C ALA A 30 9.68 8.98 -8.48
N ARG A 31 9.32 7.75 -8.09
CA ARG A 31 9.38 6.57 -8.95
C ARG A 31 8.47 6.73 -10.18
N ALA A 32 7.23 7.17 -9.98
CA ALA A 32 6.27 7.37 -11.06
C ALA A 32 6.75 8.47 -12.04
N ILE A 33 7.27 9.59 -11.53
CA ILE A 33 7.81 10.68 -12.35
C ILE A 33 9.02 10.20 -13.16
N ARG A 34 9.95 9.44 -12.59
CA ARG A 34 11.10 8.89 -13.32
C ARG A 34 10.67 8.01 -14.49
N ALA A 35 9.64 7.18 -14.31
CA ALA A 35 9.10 6.35 -15.37
C ALA A 35 8.38 7.19 -16.44
N PHE A 36 7.48 8.07 -16.02
CA PHE A 36 6.69 8.90 -16.93
C PHE A 36 7.53 9.89 -17.74
N SER A 37 8.56 10.49 -17.14
CA SER A 37 9.52 11.39 -17.80
C SER A 37 10.60 10.67 -18.60
N GLU A 38 10.50 9.35 -18.76
CA GLU A 38 11.41 8.51 -19.56
C GLU A 38 12.85 8.43 -19.02
N GLN A 39 13.09 8.82 -17.75
CA GLN A 39 14.40 8.67 -17.12
C GLN A 39 14.67 7.21 -16.77
N GLN A 40 13.63 6.45 -16.41
CA GLN A 40 13.70 5.02 -16.09
C GLN A 40 12.43 4.32 -16.58
N LEU A 41 12.44 3.89 -17.85
CA LEU A 41 11.30 3.24 -18.49
C LEU A 41 11.16 1.77 -18.08
N GLY A 42 9.92 1.35 -17.86
CA GLY A 42 9.55 -0.04 -17.63
C GLY A 42 9.62 -0.47 -16.16
N LEU A 43 9.50 -1.76 -15.96
CA LEU A 43 9.42 -2.37 -14.64
C LEU A 43 10.74 -2.24 -13.87
N VAL A 44 10.66 -1.82 -12.63
CA VAL A 44 11.78 -1.89 -11.68
C VAL A 44 11.76 -3.26 -11.00
N ASP A 45 12.90 -3.95 -10.98
CA ASP A 45 13.04 -5.23 -10.31
C ASP A 45 13.41 -5.03 -8.83
N TYR A 46 12.54 -5.49 -7.94
CA TYR A 46 12.76 -5.47 -6.50
C TYR A 46 13.32 -6.82 -6.04
N VAL A 47 14.65 -6.89 -5.95
CA VAL A 47 15.33 -8.10 -5.48
C VAL A 47 15.09 -8.26 -3.97
N THR A 48 14.73 -9.48 -3.57
CA THR A 48 14.56 -9.83 -2.15
C THR A 48 15.60 -10.85 -1.72
N LYS A 49 16.17 -10.65 -0.53
CA LYS A 49 17.04 -11.64 0.13
C LYS A 49 16.20 -12.72 0.83
N SER A 50 16.72 -13.94 0.92
CA SER A 50 16.08 -15.03 1.65
C SER A 50 15.92 -14.69 3.14
N PRO A 51 14.89 -15.21 3.83
CA PRO A 51 14.65 -14.92 5.22
C PRO A 51 15.77 -15.46 6.13
N SER A 52 16.28 -14.62 7.04
CA SER A 52 17.19 -15.04 8.11
C SER A 52 16.44 -15.39 9.41
N THR A 53 15.18 -15.02 9.51
CA THR A 53 14.34 -15.22 10.69
C THR A 53 12.88 -15.46 10.33
N HIS A 54 12.05 -15.68 11.35
CA HIS A 54 10.63 -15.99 11.18
C HIS A 54 9.76 -15.34 12.26
N MET A 55 8.45 -15.29 11.98
CA MET A 55 7.41 -14.91 12.92
C MET A 55 6.46 -16.08 13.12
N ILE A 56 6.22 -16.46 14.37
CA ILE A 56 5.31 -17.56 14.74
C ILE A 56 3.95 -16.96 15.10
N ILE A 57 2.90 -17.53 14.51
CA ILE A 57 1.52 -17.06 14.70
C ILE A 57 0.78 -18.01 15.63
N SER A 58 0.23 -17.49 16.72
CA SER A 58 -0.60 -18.28 17.61
C SER A 58 -1.99 -18.52 17.02
N LYS A 59 -2.63 -19.62 17.41
CA LYS A 59 -3.96 -19.95 16.90
C LYS A 59 -5.02 -18.95 17.37
N GLU A 60 -4.90 -18.46 18.59
CA GLU A 60 -5.88 -17.58 19.23
C GLU A 60 -6.00 -16.23 18.54
N VAL A 61 -4.90 -15.67 18.04
CA VAL A 61 -4.93 -14.35 17.38
C VAL A 61 -5.70 -14.38 16.05
N LEU A 62 -5.84 -15.55 15.43
CA LEU A 62 -6.57 -15.72 14.16
C LEU A 62 -8.08 -15.45 14.31
N GLU A 63 -8.62 -15.56 15.51
CA GLU A 63 -10.04 -15.26 15.79
C GLU A 63 -10.29 -13.74 15.90
N ILE A 64 -9.23 -12.94 16.11
CA ILE A 64 -9.33 -11.49 16.30
C ILE A 64 -8.85 -10.76 15.04
N ARG A 65 -7.63 -11.08 14.58
CA ARG A 65 -6.99 -10.42 13.46
C ARG A 65 -6.10 -11.42 12.71
N PRO A 66 -6.69 -12.17 11.76
CA PRO A 66 -6.09 -13.39 11.21
C PRO A 66 -4.89 -13.18 10.32
N GLU A 67 -4.81 -12.02 9.66
CA GLU A 67 -3.77 -11.80 8.67
C GLU A 67 -2.59 -11.02 9.25
N VAL A 68 -1.39 -11.55 9.06
CA VAL A 68 -0.14 -10.84 9.35
C VAL A 68 0.90 -11.16 8.30
N LEU A 69 1.53 -10.14 7.77
CA LEU A 69 2.70 -10.23 6.91
C LEU A 69 3.79 -9.32 7.46
N GLY A 70 5.03 -9.58 7.07
CA GLY A 70 6.14 -8.73 7.47
C GLY A 70 7.30 -8.77 6.50
N ALA A 71 8.19 -7.83 6.66
CA ALA A 71 9.46 -7.74 5.95
C ALA A 71 10.52 -7.13 6.84
N ILE A 72 11.77 -7.45 6.56
CA ILE A 72 12.90 -6.72 7.11
C ILE A 72 13.48 -5.87 5.98
N VAL A 73 13.81 -4.62 6.26
CA VAL A 73 14.55 -3.78 5.32
C VAL A 73 15.84 -3.33 5.99
N ARG A 74 16.97 -3.60 5.34
CA ARG A 74 18.32 -3.31 5.85
C ARG A 74 18.97 -2.20 5.05
N ASP A 75 20.06 -1.66 5.60
CA ASP A 75 20.91 -0.67 4.97
C ASP A 75 20.18 0.63 4.58
N ILE A 76 19.12 0.96 5.31
CA ILE A 76 18.38 2.21 5.11
C ILE A 76 19.15 3.39 5.70
N LYS A 77 18.97 4.56 5.07
CA LYS A 77 19.48 5.83 5.58
C LYS A 77 18.30 6.74 5.83
N LEU A 78 18.11 7.09 7.08
CA LEU A 78 17.01 7.93 7.52
C LEU A 78 17.53 9.27 8.01
N ASP A 79 16.79 10.31 7.68
CA ASP A 79 16.87 11.64 8.27
C ASP A 79 15.48 12.04 8.78
N ASN A 80 15.37 13.17 9.46
CA ASN A 80 14.09 13.63 9.99
C ASN A 80 13.01 13.75 8.91
N THR A 81 13.37 14.16 7.70
CA THR A 81 12.44 14.30 6.58
C THR A 81 11.93 12.94 6.13
N SER A 82 12.82 11.97 5.95
CA SER A 82 12.45 10.61 5.54
C SER A 82 11.61 9.88 6.58
N ILE A 83 11.92 10.06 7.87
CA ILE A 83 11.10 9.52 8.96
C ILE A 83 9.69 10.13 8.91
N LYS A 84 9.59 11.45 8.75
CA LYS A 84 8.29 12.12 8.61
C LYS A 84 7.51 11.60 7.43
N CYS A 85 8.12 11.52 6.24
CA CYS A 85 7.48 10.98 5.03
C CYS A 85 7.01 9.53 5.22
N LEU A 86 7.81 8.69 5.89
CA LEU A 86 7.45 7.30 6.18
C LEU A 86 6.25 7.20 7.13
N MET A 87 6.22 8.04 8.17
CA MET A 87 5.08 8.10 9.10
C MET A 87 3.82 8.64 8.40
N GLU A 88 3.95 9.64 7.53
CA GLU A 88 2.83 10.14 6.72
C GLU A 88 2.30 9.08 5.75
N LEU A 89 3.16 8.34 5.07
CA LEU A 89 2.75 7.20 4.24
C LEU A 89 1.96 6.18 5.05
N GLN A 90 2.49 5.80 6.21
CA GLN A 90 1.84 4.86 7.12
C GLN A 90 0.44 5.34 7.53
N GLU A 91 0.29 6.59 7.95
CA GLU A 91 -1.02 7.14 8.36
C GLU A 91 -1.98 7.27 7.16
N LYS A 92 -1.51 7.68 5.98
CA LYS A 92 -2.32 7.72 4.76
C LYS A 92 -2.83 6.32 4.37
N LEU A 93 -1.97 5.29 4.44
CA LEU A 93 -2.38 3.90 4.20
C LEU A 93 -3.35 3.39 5.27
N HIS A 94 -3.18 3.76 6.55
CA HIS A 94 -4.13 3.43 7.61
C HIS A 94 -5.53 3.98 7.33
N VAL A 95 -5.62 5.23 6.83
CA VAL A 95 -6.91 5.88 6.56
C VAL A 95 -7.55 5.31 5.29
N THR A 96 -6.78 5.08 4.22
CA THR A 96 -7.25 4.63 2.90
C THR A 96 -7.46 3.12 2.87
N LEU A 97 -6.45 2.35 2.44
CA LEU A 97 -6.52 0.88 2.35
C LEU A 97 -6.86 0.22 3.70
N GLY A 98 -6.36 0.79 4.79
CA GLY A 98 -6.57 0.29 6.14
C GLY A 98 -7.95 0.58 6.72
N ARG A 99 -8.77 1.44 6.07
CA ARG A 99 -10.08 1.86 6.56
C ARG A 99 -10.04 2.26 8.03
N ARG A 100 -9.19 3.24 8.35
CA ARG A 100 -8.91 3.66 9.73
C ARG A 100 -8.51 2.49 10.62
N ARG A 101 -7.51 1.71 10.17
CA ARG A 101 -6.93 0.54 10.84
C ARG A 101 -7.86 -0.65 11.04
N SER A 102 -9.14 -0.55 10.72
CA SER A 102 -10.07 -1.68 10.83
C SER A 102 -9.71 -2.82 9.87
N LYS A 103 -9.36 -2.49 8.62
CA LYS A 103 -9.00 -3.48 7.60
C LYS A 103 -7.52 -3.86 7.67
N VAL A 104 -6.61 -2.86 7.73
CA VAL A 104 -5.15 -3.05 7.80
C VAL A 104 -4.53 -2.06 8.76
N SER A 105 -3.56 -2.50 9.55
CA SER A 105 -2.64 -1.65 10.31
C SER A 105 -1.20 -2.03 10.02
N ILE A 106 -0.30 -1.06 10.08
CA ILE A 106 1.11 -1.16 9.75
C ILE A 106 1.91 -0.75 10.97
N GLY A 107 2.89 -1.55 11.37
CA GLY A 107 3.93 -1.21 12.32
C GLY A 107 5.28 -1.14 11.62
N ILE A 108 6.12 -0.20 12.01
CA ILE A 108 7.49 -0.08 11.54
C ILE A 108 8.38 0.11 12.76
N HIS A 109 9.38 -0.76 12.91
CA HIS A 109 10.14 -0.94 14.14
C HIS A 109 11.64 -0.88 13.87
N ASP A 110 12.40 -0.25 14.74
CA ASP A 110 13.86 -0.36 14.78
C ASP A 110 14.24 -1.81 15.12
N LEU A 111 14.73 -2.56 14.12
CA LEU A 111 15.05 -3.97 14.25
C LEU A 111 16.20 -4.21 15.26
N ALA A 112 17.12 -3.27 15.39
CA ALA A 112 18.24 -3.39 16.31
C ALA A 112 17.80 -3.49 17.80
N LYS A 113 16.56 -3.12 18.10
CA LYS A 113 15.97 -3.19 19.44
C LYS A 113 15.26 -4.51 19.74
N LEU A 114 15.10 -5.37 18.74
CA LEU A 114 14.35 -6.62 18.82
C LEU A 114 15.26 -7.83 18.64
N LYS A 115 14.92 -8.93 19.28
CA LYS A 115 15.64 -10.21 19.20
C LYS A 115 14.77 -11.26 18.51
N PRO A 116 15.06 -11.60 17.24
CA PRO A 116 14.30 -12.65 16.56
C PRO A 116 14.44 -14.01 17.26
N PRO A 117 13.53 -14.98 17.03
CA PRO A 117 12.33 -14.86 16.21
C PRO A 117 11.21 -14.05 16.87
N PHE A 118 10.24 -13.63 16.04
CA PHE A 118 9.09 -12.85 16.50
C PHE A 118 7.88 -13.75 16.76
N GLN A 119 6.95 -13.25 17.55
CA GLN A 119 5.68 -13.93 17.85
C GLN A 119 4.52 -12.97 17.64
N TYR A 120 3.48 -13.43 16.93
CA TYR A 120 2.21 -12.75 16.86
C TYR A 120 1.18 -13.58 17.60
N THR A 121 0.75 -13.07 18.72
CA THR A 121 -0.06 -13.78 19.71
C THR A 121 -1.16 -12.90 20.29
N THR A 122 -1.84 -13.37 21.33
CA THR A 122 -2.79 -12.58 22.10
C THR A 122 -2.26 -12.35 23.51
N CYS A 123 -2.65 -11.23 24.10
CA CYS A 123 -2.40 -10.90 25.50
C CYS A 123 -3.72 -10.68 26.24
N SER A 124 -3.66 -10.72 27.57
CA SER A 124 -4.77 -10.31 28.42
C SER A 124 -4.89 -8.77 28.46
N PRO A 125 -6.05 -8.20 28.83
CA PRO A 125 -6.17 -6.77 29.05
C PRO A 125 -5.23 -6.19 30.12
N HIS A 126 -4.76 -7.02 31.05
CA HIS A 126 -4.02 -6.61 32.25
C HIS A 126 -2.51 -6.86 32.15
N GLU A 127 -2.04 -7.64 31.18
CA GLU A 127 -0.63 -8.00 30.99
C GLU A 127 -0.31 -8.42 29.54
N PRO A 128 0.94 -8.23 29.05
CA PRO A 128 2.02 -7.55 29.76
C PRO A 128 1.84 -6.04 29.77
N ALA A 129 2.40 -5.35 30.76
CA ALA A 129 2.58 -3.90 30.69
C ALA A 129 3.81 -3.58 29.83
N PHE A 130 3.73 -2.54 29.03
CA PHE A 130 4.82 -2.03 28.21
C PHE A 130 4.72 -0.50 28.06
N VAL A 131 5.80 0.16 27.66
CA VAL A 131 5.78 1.60 27.38
C VAL A 131 5.26 1.81 25.94
N PRO A 132 4.04 2.35 25.75
CA PRO A 132 3.53 2.63 24.41
C PRO A 132 4.21 3.88 23.81
N LEU A 133 4.21 3.96 22.48
CA LEU A 133 4.77 5.12 21.74
C LEU A 133 4.20 6.43 22.28
N GLN A 134 5.05 7.45 22.44
CA GLN A 134 4.73 8.78 23.01
C GLN A 134 4.43 8.78 24.52
N LYS A 135 4.76 7.72 25.24
CA LYS A 135 4.73 7.68 26.71
C LYS A 135 6.12 7.33 27.25
N GLU A 136 6.33 7.61 28.52
CA GLU A 136 7.59 7.33 29.25
C GLU A 136 7.40 6.33 30.39
N TYR A 137 6.18 5.81 30.57
CA TYR A 137 5.84 4.85 31.62
C TYR A 137 5.05 3.67 31.05
N GLU A 138 5.16 2.54 31.73
CA GLU A 138 4.45 1.33 31.36
C GLU A 138 2.94 1.48 31.55
N MET A 139 2.19 0.90 30.62
CA MET A 139 0.74 0.81 30.63
C MET A 139 0.32 -0.60 30.25
N THR A 140 -0.71 -1.10 30.92
CA THR A 140 -1.36 -2.35 30.50
C THR A 140 -2.16 -2.14 29.21
N PRO A 141 -2.45 -3.20 28.44
CA PRO A 141 -3.30 -3.10 27.25
C PRO A 141 -4.65 -2.41 27.50
N GLU A 142 -5.28 -2.66 28.65
CA GLU A 142 -6.53 -2.01 29.04
C GLU A 142 -6.36 -0.52 29.32
N GLU A 143 -5.31 -0.12 30.04
CA GLU A 143 -4.99 1.29 30.29
C GLU A 143 -4.68 2.04 28.99
N ILE A 144 -3.99 1.39 28.03
CA ILE A 144 -3.74 1.95 26.72
C ILE A 144 -5.06 2.26 26.02
N LEU A 145 -6.02 1.35 26.02
CA LEU A 145 -7.33 1.58 25.37
C LEU A 145 -8.15 2.68 26.07
N LYS A 146 -7.97 2.89 27.37
CA LYS A 146 -8.73 3.88 28.15
C LYS A 146 -8.08 5.25 28.24
N GLU A 147 -6.73 5.34 28.22
CA GLU A 147 -6.01 6.56 28.58
C GLU A 147 -5.06 7.08 27.48
N HIS A 148 -4.60 6.19 26.57
CA HIS A 148 -3.73 6.62 25.48
C HIS A 148 -4.57 7.22 24.35
N PRO A 149 -4.19 8.39 23.75
CA PRO A 149 -4.97 9.03 22.68
C PRO A 149 -5.31 8.07 21.52
N LYS A 150 -4.31 7.31 21.03
CA LYS A 150 -4.54 6.30 19.98
C LYS A 150 -5.35 5.10 20.48
N GLY A 151 -5.23 4.75 21.76
CA GLY A 151 -6.06 3.74 22.39
C GLY A 151 -7.53 4.13 22.37
N ILE A 152 -7.86 5.33 22.84
CA ILE A 152 -9.22 5.89 22.86
C ILE A 152 -9.79 5.99 21.43
N GLU A 153 -8.99 6.46 20.48
CA GLU A 153 -9.41 6.61 19.07
C GLU A 153 -9.81 5.26 18.44
N TYR A 154 -9.03 4.20 18.72
CA TYR A 154 -9.17 2.89 18.08
C TYR A 154 -9.67 1.76 19.01
N ALA A 155 -10.04 2.06 20.26
CA ALA A 155 -10.55 1.06 21.22
C ALA A 155 -11.67 0.19 20.65
N HIS A 156 -12.56 0.80 19.87
CA HIS A 156 -13.71 0.13 19.25
C HIS A 156 -13.34 -1.05 18.34
N LEU A 157 -12.08 -1.17 17.95
CA LEU A 157 -11.59 -2.29 17.13
C LEU A 157 -11.28 -3.54 17.97
N LEU A 158 -11.14 -3.41 19.29
CA LEU A 158 -10.76 -4.49 20.20
C LEU A 158 -11.71 -4.71 21.38
N THR A 159 -12.64 -3.80 21.66
CA THR A 159 -13.53 -3.87 22.83
C THR A 159 -14.46 -5.08 22.87
N ASP A 160 -14.73 -5.72 21.75
CA ASP A 160 -15.58 -6.92 21.68
C ASP A 160 -14.83 -8.22 21.98
N PHE A 161 -13.51 -8.14 22.22
CA PHE A 161 -12.64 -9.29 22.46
C PHE A 161 -12.12 -9.31 23.90
N ASP A 162 -12.02 -10.51 24.48
CA ASP A 162 -11.47 -10.72 25.82
C ASP A 162 -9.93 -10.70 25.84
N LYS A 163 -9.30 -10.78 24.67
CA LYS A 163 -7.85 -10.75 24.47
C LYS A 163 -7.50 -9.82 23.33
N TYR A 164 -6.29 -9.27 23.34
CA TYR A 164 -5.83 -8.33 22.33
C TYR A 164 -4.61 -8.86 21.57
N PRO A 165 -4.49 -8.57 20.25
CA PRO A 165 -3.32 -8.96 19.47
C PRO A 165 -2.05 -8.29 19.99
N LEU A 166 -0.94 -9.04 20.02
CA LEU A 166 0.35 -8.56 20.45
C LEU A 166 1.46 -9.14 19.58
N ILE A 167 2.43 -8.30 19.20
CA ILE A 167 3.67 -8.73 18.55
C ILE A 167 4.81 -8.56 19.55
N THR A 168 5.54 -9.65 19.79
CA THR A 168 6.69 -9.68 20.69
C THR A 168 7.91 -10.30 20.02
N ASP A 169 9.06 -10.05 20.59
CA ASP A 169 10.31 -10.72 20.24
C ASP A 169 10.54 -11.98 21.08
N SER A 170 11.67 -12.66 20.87
CA SER A 170 12.05 -13.87 21.61
C SER A 170 12.40 -13.61 23.08
N ALA A 171 12.67 -12.39 23.48
CA ALA A 171 12.92 -11.98 24.85
C ALA A 171 11.63 -11.57 25.59
N GLY A 172 10.49 -11.51 24.89
CA GLY A 172 9.22 -11.06 25.43
C GLY A 172 9.01 -9.54 25.35
N GLU A 173 9.93 -8.80 24.69
CA GLU A 173 9.78 -7.37 24.47
C GLU A 173 8.63 -7.11 23.49
N VAL A 174 7.79 -6.13 23.81
CA VAL A 174 6.62 -5.78 22.99
C VAL A 174 7.01 -4.84 21.88
N ALA A 175 6.85 -5.31 20.63
CA ALA A 175 7.01 -4.47 19.45
C ALA A 175 5.75 -3.63 19.18
N SER A 176 4.57 -4.25 19.18
CA SER A 176 3.29 -3.56 18.95
C SER A 176 2.10 -4.30 19.55
N MET A 177 1.01 -3.54 19.77
CA MET A 177 -0.34 -4.02 20.04
C MET A 177 -1.26 -3.62 18.86
N PRO A 178 -1.25 -4.41 17.78
CA PRO A 178 -2.08 -4.10 16.60
C PRO A 178 -3.59 -4.17 16.91
N PRO A 179 -4.43 -3.36 16.31
CA PRO A 179 -4.13 -2.26 15.39
C PRO A 179 -3.89 -0.90 16.09
N ILE A 180 -3.61 -0.90 17.39
CA ILE A 180 -3.68 0.29 18.25
C ILE A 180 -2.35 1.08 18.22
N ILE A 181 -1.24 0.47 18.69
CA ILE A 181 -0.01 1.23 18.93
C ILE A 181 1.25 0.37 18.94
N ASN A 182 2.38 0.97 18.59
CA ASN A 182 3.70 0.37 18.73
C ASN A 182 4.28 0.63 20.13
N GLY A 183 5.22 -0.21 20.57
CA GLY A 183 6.03 0.03 21.74
C GLY A 183 7.05 1.15 21.54
N ALA A 184 7.32 1.94 22.57
CA ALA A 184 8.33 3.01 22.53
C ALA A 184 9.77 2.48 22.30
N LEU A 185 10.03 1.25 22.73
CA LEU A 185 11.34 0.59 22.57
C LEU A 185 11.81 0.56 21.12
N THR A 186 10.88 0.33 20.19
CA THR A 186 11.17 0.13 18.75
C THR A 186 10.99 1.39 17.92
N THR A 187 10.97 2.56 18.54
CA THR A 187 10.82 3.84 17.84
C THR A 187 11.96 4.06 16.85
N ILE A 188 11.62 4.36 15.59
CA ILE A 188 12.57 4.69 14.54
C ILE A 188 13.22 6.05 14.80
N LYS A 189 14.53 6.12 14.56
CA LYS A 189 15.36 7.32 14.71
C LYS A 189 16.26 7.49 13.50
N GLU A 190 17.00 8.59 13.45
CA GLU A 190 17.95 8.88 12.35
C GLU A 190 19.12 7.87 12.29
N ASP A 191 19.45 7.24 13.41
CA ASP A 191 20.49 6.22 13.51
C ASP A 191 19.98 4.79 13.22
N THR A 192 18.67 4.63 12.98
CA THR A 192 18.10 3.35 12.58
C THR A 192 18.52 2.97 11.16
N THR A 193 19.18 1.83 11.01
CA THR A 193 19.68 1.30 9.73
C THR A 193 18.91 0.08 9.24
N GLU A 194 18.13 -0.53 10.11
CA GLU A 194 17.36 -1.74 9.82
C GLU A 194 15.97 -1.66 10.45
N VAL A 195 14.96 -2.03 9.72
CA VAL A 195 13.58 -2.01 10.23
C VAL A 195 12.90 -3.36 10.03
N LEU A 196 12.05 -3.71 11.00
CA LEU A 196 11.00 -4.70 10.85
C LEU A 196 9.72 -3.97 10.48
N ILE A 197 9.06 -4.40 9.41
CA ILE A 197 7.72 -3.98 9.03
C ILE A 197 6.78 -5.11 9.45
N ASP A 198 5.75 -4.83 10.22
CA ASP A 198 4.61 -5.70 10.42
C ASP A 198 3.36 -5.08 9.80
N VAL A 199 2.57 -5.89 9.13
CA VAL A 199 1.28 -5.48 8.58
C VAL A 199 0.25 -6.50 8.99
N THR A 200 -0.72 -6.09 9.78
CA THR A 200 -1.78 -6.97 10.28
C THR A 200 -3.14 -6.54 9.74
N GLY A 201 -4.07 -7.48 9.57
CA GLY A 201 -5.37 -7.14 9.02
C GLY A 201 -6.41 -8.26 9.04
N LEU A 202 -7.53 -7.93 8.40
CA LEU A 202 -8.66 -8.84 8.18
C LEU A 202 -8.76 -9.31 6.72
N ASP A 203 -7.95 -8.74 5.82
CA ASP A 203 -8.00 -8.98 4.37
C ASP A 203 -6.57 -9.15 3.85
N ARG A 204 -6.27 -10.35 3.36
CA ARG A 204 -4.93 -10.75 2.92
C ARG A 204 -4.38 -9.87 1.80
N ASP A 205 -5.20 -9.56 0.80
CA ASP A 205 -4.77 -8.79 -0.37
C ASP A 205 -4.41 -7.35 0.02
N ALA A 206 -5.20 -6.74 0.92
CA ALA A 206 -4.91 -5.40 1.43
C ALA A 206 -3.65 -5.37 2.32
N VAL A 207 -3.42 -6.42 3.12
CA VAL A 207 -2.21 -6.57 3.94
C VAL A 207 -0.97 -6.71 3.04
N GLU A 208 -1.04 -7.55 2.00
CA GLU A 208 0.04 -7.71 1.01
C GLU A 208 0.32 -6.41 0.26
N ALA A 209 -0.73 -5.71 -0.19
CA ALA A 209 -0.60 -4.44 -0.88
C ALA A 209 0.12 -3.38 -0.01
N CYS A 210 -0.31 -3.21 1.24
CA CYS A 210 0.32 -2.28 2.18
C CYS A 210 1.80 -2.64 2.43
N LEU A 211 2.10 -3.92 2.65
CA LEU A 211 3.47 -4.37 2.85
C LEU A 211 4.36 -4.06 1.64
N ASN A 212 3.89 -4.39 0.44
CA ASN A 212 4.64 -4.18 -0.80
C ASN A 212 4.86 -2.68 -1.09
N ILE A 213 3.88 -1.82 -0.81
CA ILE A 213 4.00 -0.36 -0.95
C ILE A 213 5.07 0.20 0.00
N VAL A 214 5.01 -0.15 1.28
CA VAL A 214 5.96 0.34 2.28
C VAL A 214 7.38 -0.19 2.00
N ALA A 215 7.51 -1.48 1.68
CA ALA A 215 8.80 -2.08 1.33
C ALA A 215 9.40 -1.41 0.08
N ALA A 216 8.61 -1.18 -0.98
CA ALA A 216 9.07 -0.49 -2.18
C ALA A 216 9.50 0.96 -1.89
N ALA A 217 8.79 1.69 -1.02
CA ALA A 217 9.17 3.04 -0.63
C ALA A 217 10.54 3.07 0.08
N LEU A 218 10.82 2.10 0.95
CA LEU A 218 12.11 2.01 1.64
C LEU A 218 13.27 1.61 0.69
N VAL A 219 13.01 0.80 -0.33
CA VAL A 219 14.02 0.49 -1.37
C VAL A 219 14.38 1.74 -2.17
N GLU A 220 13.44 2.62 -2.47
CA GLU A 220 13.74 3.89 -3.15
C GLU A 220 14.69 4.80 -2.34
N ARG A 221 14.85 4.54 -1.04
CA ARG A 221 15.84 5.18 -0.15
C ARG A 221 17.12 4.38 0.04
N GLY A 222 17.32 3.34 -0.76
CA GLY A 222 18.52 2.51 -0.77
C GLY A 222 18.44 1.28 0.12
N GLY A 223 17.31 1.00 0.73
CA GLY A 223 17.12 -0.19 1.54
C GLY A 223 17.11 -1.50 0.74
N GLU A 224 17.53 -2.58 1.36
CA GLU A 224 17.50 -3.94 0.81
C GLU A 224 16.44 -4.77 1.52
N ILE A 225 15.50 -5.33 0.76
CA ILE A 225 14.43 -6.16 1.32
C ILE A 225 14.97 -7.55 1.66
N GLU A 226 14.80 -7.95 2.90
CA GLU A 226 14.95 -9.34 3.35
C GLU A 226 13.56 -9.90 3.66
N GLN A 227 13.26 -11.05 3.10
CA GLN A 227 11.99 -11.73 3.35
C GLN A 227 11.89 -12.21 4.80
N LEU A 228 10.67 -12.34 5.29
CA LEU A 228 10.36 -12.93 6.58
C LEU A 228 9.55 -14.21 6.35
N GLU A 229 9.89 -15.29 7.05
CA GLU A 229 9.08 -16.50 7.08
C GLU A 229 7.97 -16.33 8.11
N ILE A 230 6.72 -16.41 7.69
CA ILE A 230 5.55 -16.37 8.57
C ILE A 230 5.06 -17.80 8.78
N ARG A 231 5.04 -18.26 10.02
CA ARG A 231 4.64 -19.61 10.41
C ARG A 231 3.26 -19.60 11.01
N TYR A 232 2.26 -19.81 10.18
CA TYR A 232 0.90 -20.04 10.61
C TYR A 232 0.73 -21.47 11.17
N PRO A 233 -0.29 -21.74 11.98
CA PRO A 233 -0.57 -23.09 12.46
C PRO A 233 -0.82 -24.12 11.34
N THR A 234 -1.23 -23.67 10.16
CA THR A 234 -1.62 -24.50 9.01
C THR A 234 -0.62 -24.48 7.88
N GLU A 235 0.19 -23.43 7.74
CA GLU A 235 1.11 -23.24 6.62
C GLU A 235 2.28 -22.32 7.00
N ASN A 236 3.38 -22.44 6.24
CA ASN A 236 4.47 -21.49 6.26
C ASN A 236 4.52 -20.74 4.94
N ILE A 237 4.67 -19.42 5.01
CA ILE A 237 4.80 -18.57 3.86
C ILE A 237 6.03 -17.68 3.98
N VAL A 238 6.59 -17.29 2.84
CA VAL A 238 7.74 -16.38 2.77
C VAL A 238 7.33 -15.09 2.07
N VAL A 239 7.47 -13.97 2.74
CA VAL A 239 6.99 -12.65 2.30
C VAL A 239 8.06 -11.57 2.55
N PRO A 240 8.01 -10.41 1.86
CA PRO A 240 7.06 -10.04 0.81
C PRO A 240 7.32 -10.76 -0.51
N ASN A 241 6.27 -10.89 -1.32
CA ASN A 241 6.40 -11.31 -2.70
C ASN A 241 6.44 -10.08 -3.62
N MET A 242 7.64 -9.64 -3.97
CA MET A 242 7.84 -8.47 -4.83
C MET A 242 7.83 -8.81 -6.33
N LYS A 243 7.51 -10.07 -6.70
CA LYS A 243 7.43 -10.47 -8.11
C LYS A 243 6.25 -9.80 -8.78
N PRO A 244 6.42 -9.31 -10.02
CA PRO A 244 5.34 -8.68 -10.75
C PRO A 244 4.22 -9.69 -11.06
N LYS A 245 2.98 -9.22 -11.00
CA LYS A 245 1.80 -9.98 -11.45
C LYS A 245 1.61 -9.78 -12.96
N ILE A 246 1.19 -10.83 -13.67
CA ILE A 246 0.92 -10.75 -15.10
C ILE A 246 -0.57 -10.55 -15.33
N HIS A 247 -0.94 -9.42 -15.90
CA HIS A 247 -2.28 -9.11 -16.35
C HIS A 247 -2.35 -9.17 -17.87
N LYS A 248 -3.54 -9.39 -18.43
CA LYS A 248 -3.74 -9.57 -19.87
C LYS A 248 -4.83 -8.66 -20.38
N ILE A 249 -4.63 -8.11 -21.58
CA ILE A 249 -5.65 -7.38 -22.33
C ILE A 249 -5.51 -7.70 -23.81
N GLU A 250 -6.61 -8.04 -24.46
CA GLU A 250 -6.65 -8.27 -25.91
C GLU A 250 -6.46 -6.94 -26.63
N ASN A 251 -5.64 -6.93 -27.69
CA ASN A 251 -5.32 -5.72 -28.43
C ASN A 251 -6.57 -5.10 -29.07
N ASP A 252 -7.44 -5.91 -29.65
CA ASP A 252 -8.69 -5.44 -30.26
C ASP A 252 -9.63 -4.83 -29.23
N TYR A 253 -9.70 -5.38 -28.01
CA TYR A 253 -10.49 -4.80 -26.92
C TYR A 253 -9.93 -3.46 -26.49
N LEU A 254 -8.60 -3.36 -26.36
CA LEU A 254 -7.90 -2.11 -26.04
C LEU A 254 -8.17 -1.02 -27.08
N ILE A 255 -7.99 -1.31 -28.37
CA ILE A 255 -8.24 -0.40 -29.49
C ILE A 255 -9.70 0.06 -29.54
N ASN A 256 -10.64 -0.90 -29.42
CA ASN A 256 -12.07 -0.59 -29.46
C ASN A 256 -12.50 0.35 -28.32
N LEU A 257 -11.94 0.16 -27.13
CA LEU A 257 -12.31 0.98 -25.97
C LEU A 257 -11.59 2.36 -25.98
N LEU A 258 -10.36 2.43 -26.48
CA LEU A 258 -9.66 3.70 -26.72
C LEU A 258 -10.37 4.53 -27.81
N GLY A 259 -11.07 3.87 -28.74
CA GLY A 259 -11.76 4.54 -29.85
C GLY A 259 -10.88 4.90 -31.04
N PHE A 260 -9.59 4.59 -31.02
CA PHE A 260 -8.63 4.75 -32.11
C PHE A 260 -7.55 3.67 -32.01
N ASP A 261 -6.79 3.47 -33.09
CA ASP A 261 -5.76 2.45 -33.21
C ASP A 261 -4.36 3.06 -33.12
N PRO A 262 -3.75 3.13 -31.91
CA PRO A 262 -2.37 3.55 -31.78
C PRO A 262 -1.43 2.44 -32.27
N GLU A 263 -0.27 2.84 -32.80
CA GLU A 263 0.77 1.87 -33.14
C GLU A 263 1.18 1.03 -31.93
N ASN A 264 1.43 -0.26 -32.13
CA ASN A 264 1.86 -1.18 -31.04
C ASN A 264 3.07 -0.67 -30.26
N PHE A 265 3.99 0.04 -30.93
CA PHE A 265 5.14 0.65 -30.27
C PHE A 265 4.72 1.78 -29.32
N ALA A 266 3.70 2.56 -29.66
CA ALA A 266 3.18 3.60 -28.78
C ALA A 266 2.50 3.00 -27.52
N ILE A 267 1.72 1.92 -27.70
CA ILE A 267 1.13 1.15 -26.60
C ILE A 267 2.23 0.57 -25.69
N PHE A 268 3.24 -0.08 -26.30
CA PHE A 268 4.40 -0.62 -25.59
C PHE A 268 5.09 0.46 -24.74
N LYS A 269 5.36 1.61 -25.34
CA LYS A 269 6.00 2.75 -24.65
C LYS A 269 5.10 3.31 -23.53
N ALA A 270 3.79 3.39 -23.75
CA ALA A 270 2.82 3.87 -22.78
C ALA A 270 2.84 3.02 -21.50
N PHE A 271 2.78 1.70 -21.61
CA PHE A 271 2.92 0.83 -20.45
C PHE A 271 4.23 1.04 -19.70
N ARG A 272 5.34 1.20 -20.42
CA ARG A 272 6.65 1.40 -19.79
C ARG A 272 6.79 2.74 -19.10
N LYS A 273 6.10 3.79 -19.56
CA LYS A 273 5.97 5.06 -18.83
C LYS A 273 5.21 4.92 -17.52
N CYS A 274 4.34 3.91 -17.42
CA CYS A 274 3.60 3.58 -16.19
C CYS A 274 4.33 2.53 -15.33
N ALA A 275 5.65 2.36 -15.53
CA ALA A 275 6.51 1.42 -14.80
C ALA A 275 6.08 -0.07 -14.93
N MET A 276 5.48 -0.44 -16.05
CA MET A 276 5.07 -1.80 -16.38
C MET A 276 5.94 -2.38 -17.51
N GLU A 277 5.96 -3.70 -17.67
CA GLU A 277 6.68 -4.34 -18.78
C GLU A 277 5.70 -5.17 -19.62
N PRO A 278 5.33 -4.66 -20.80
CA PRO A 278 4.40 -5.33 -21.71
C PRO A 278 5.12 -6.29 -22.67
N ASP A 279 4.41 -7.33 -23.10
CA ASP A 279 4.81 -8.30 -24.12
C ASP A 279 3.58 -8.67 -24.98
N LEU A 280 3.62 -8.38 -26.28
CA LEU A 280 2.51 -8.68 -27.19
C LEU A 280 2.70 -10.07 -27.80
N LYS A 281 1.76 -10.99 -27.53
CA LYS A 281 1.74 -12.36 -28.05
C LYS A 281 0.36 -12.70 -28.58
N ASP A 282 0.30 -13.15 -29.79
CA ASP A 282 -0.94 -13.64 -30.43
C ASP A 282 -2.13 -12.67 -30.27
N GLY A 283 -1.88 -11.37 -30.44
CA GLY A 283 -2.90 -10.33 -30.31
C GLY A 283 -3.30 -9.96 -28.87
N THR A 284 -2.59 -10.49 -27.88
CA THR A 284 -2.84 -10.19 -26.44
C THR A 284 -1.60 -9.59 -25.79
N TRP A 285 -1.79 -8.47 -25.12
CA TRP A 285 -0.77 -7.86 -24.28
C TRP A 285 -0.69 -8.60 -22.94
N HIS A 286 0.48 -9.14 -22.63
CA HIS A 286 0.84 -9.72 -21.35
C HIS A 286 1.68 -8.68 -20.60
N VAL A 287 1.08 -8.03 -19.63
CA VAL A 287 1.70 -6.90 -18.93
C VAL A 287 2.14 -7.32 -17.54
N LYS A 288 3.44 -7.22 -17.27
CA LYS A 288 3.98 -7.39 -15.92
C LYS A 288 3.75 -6.12 -15.12
N VAL A 289 2.95 -6.22 -14.09
CA VAL A 289 2.55 -5.14 -13.19
C VAL A 289 3.32 -5.26 -11.87
N PRO A 290 3.96 -4.18 -11.37
CA PRO A 290 4.71 -4.24 -10.11
C PRO A 290 3.85 -4.67 -8.92
N ALA A 291 4.43 -5.35 -7.95
CA ALA A 291 3.72 -5.89 -6.79
C ALA A 291 3.09 -4.82 -5.87
N TYR A 292 3.57 -3.57 -5.92
CA TYR A 292 3.01 -2.46 -5.17
C TYR A 292 1.77 -1.81 -5.83
N ARG A 293 1.44 -2.19 -7.10
CA ARG A 293 0.24 -1.73 -7.82
C ARG A 293 -0.95 -2.61 -7.43
N ALA A 294 -1.69 -2.17 -6.44
CA ALA A 294 -2.88 -2.86 -5.95
C ALA A 294 -4.17 -2.47 -6.67
N ASP A 295 -4.10 -1.48 -7.53
CA ASP A 295 -5.18 -0.85 -8.28
C ASP A 295 -5.50 -1.58 -9.59
N ILE A 296 -4.56 -2.33 -10.16
CA ILE A 296 -4.75 -3.06 -11.42
C ILE A 296 -5.47 -4.38 -11.15
N LEU A 297 -6.78 -4.41 -11.34
CA LEU A 297 -7.66 -5.54 -11.05
C LEU A 297 -8.27 -6.15 -12.31
N HIS A 298 -8.55 -5.33 -13.33
CA HIS A 298 -9.25 -5.71 -14.55
C HIS A 298 -8.50 -5.25 -15.81
N PRO A 299 -8.80 -5.83 -16.99
CA PRO A 299 -8.19 -5.38 -18.25
C PRO A 299 -8.40 -3.89 -18.55
N VAL A 300 -9.51 -3.31 -18.11
CA VAL A 300 -9.80 -1.88 -18.31
C VAL A 300 -8.81 -0.98 -17.57
N ASP A 301 -8.27 -1.42 -16.42
CA ASP A 301 -7.27 -0.66 -15.68
C ASP A 301 -5.96 -0.57 -16.49
N LEU A 302 -5.61 -1.65 -17.21
CA LEU A 302 -4.47 -1.62 -18.15
C LEU A 302 -4.68 -0.64 -19.30
N LEU A 303 -5.92 -0.54 -19.79
CA LEU A 303 -6.27 0.43 -20.83
C LEU A 303 -6.11 1.85 -20.33
N GLU A 304 -6.55 2.13 -19.11
CA GLU A 304 -6.38 3.44 -18.49
C GLU A 304 -4.89 3.82 -18.38
N GLU A 305 -4.03 2.88 -17.98
CA GLU A 305 -2.58 3.09 -17.97
C GLU A 305 -2.01 3.40 -19.36
N VAL A 306 -2.54 2.76 -20.42
CA VAL A 306 -2.16 3.11 -21.80
C VAL A 306 -2.59 4.53 -22.13
N ALA A 307 -3.82 4.93 -21.79
CA ALA A 307 -4.31 6.30 -22.04
C ALA A 307 -3.47 7.34 -21.31
N ILE A 308 -3.11 7.08 -20.04
CA ILE A 308 -2.21 7.91 -19.23
C ILE A 308 -0.82 8.00 -19.90
N GLY A 309 -0.25 6.87 -20.30
CA GLY A 309 1.08 6.81 -20.90
C GLY A 309 1.17 7.47 -22.28
N LEU A 310 0.10 7.44 -23.06
CA LEU A 310 -0.04 8.18 -24.32
C LEU A 310 -0.19 9.70 -24.07
N GLY A 311 -0.77 10.08 -22.93
CA GLY A 311 -1.16 11.43 -22.56
C GLY A 311 -2.54 11.79 -23.08
N TYR A 312 -3.45 12.17 -22.20
CA TYR A 312 -4.83 12.50 -22.57
C TYR A 312 -4.93 13.60 -23.64
N ASP A 313 -4.03 14.59 -23.62
CA ASP A 313 -3.96 15.67 -24.61
C ASP A 313 -3.63 15.19 -26.03
N ASN A 314 -3.06 13.99 -26.15
CA ASN A 314 -2.71 13.38 -27.44
C ASN A 314 -3.80 12.43 -27.95
N LEU A 315 -4.86 12.19 -27.18
CA LEU A 315 -5.95 11.33 -27.62
C LEU A 315 -6.84 12.09 -28.63
N PRO A 316 -7.26 11.45 -29.74
CA PRO A 316 -8.08 12.12 -30.75
C PRO A 316 -9.48 12.43 -30.19
N GLU A 317 -9.87 13.70 -30.26
CA GLU A 317 -11.23 14.10 -29.92
C GLU A 317 -12.22 13.56 -30.96
N GLN A 318 -13.20 12.79 -30.52
CA GLN A 318 -14.26 12.25 -31.36
C GLN A 318 -15.62 12.52 -30.75
N LEU A 319 -16.55 12.96 -31.59
CA LEU A 319 -17.93 13.05 -31.16
C LEU A 319 -18.51 11.63 -30.95
N PRO A 320 -19.22 11.40 -29.83
CA PRO A 320 -19.85 10.10 -29.61
C PRO A 320 -20.85 9.79 -30.74
N ARG A 321 -20.79 8.55 -31.25
CA ARG A 321 -21.73 8.06 -32.26
C ARG A 321 -23.04 7.75 -31.52
N GLU A 322 -23.93 8.74 -31.42
CA GLU A 322 -25.23 8.55 -30.84
C GLU A 322 -26.15 7.74 -31.76
N VAL A 323 -26.69 6.66 -31.26
CA VAL A 323 -27.66 5.80 -31.98
C VAL A 323 -29.09 6.33 -31.81
N THR A 324 -29.34 7.22 -30.83
CA THR A 324 -30.67 7.71 -30.48
C THR A 324 -30.69 9.23 -30.36
N PHE A 325 -31.71 9.86 -30.94
CA PHE A 325 -32.00 11.28 -30.74
C PHE A 325 -32.98 11.42 -29.57
N GLY A 326 -32.58 12.16 -28.54
CA GLY A 326 -33.47 12.51 -27.44
C GLY A 326 -34.65 13.38 -27.94
N LYS A 327 -35.83 13.17 -27.37
CA LYS A 327 -37.01 14.02 -27.59
C LYS A 327 -37.41 14.66 -26.29
N ALA A 328 -37.79 15.96 -26.34
CA ALA A 328 -38.37 16.63 -25.17
C ALA A 328 -39.66 15.92 -24.72
N LEU A 329 -39.77 15.67 -23.42
CA LEU A 329 -41.01 15.11 -22.85
C LEU A 329 -42.21 15.96 -23.20
N GLN A 330 -43.36 15.32 -23.44
CA GLN A 330 -44.62 16.03 -23.79
C GLN A 330 -45.02 17.05 -22.72
N SER A 331 -44.85 16.73 -21.44
CA SER A 331 -45.07 17.66 -20.32
C SER A 331 -44.25 18.94 -20.42
N ARG A 332 -42.98 18.85 -20.90
CA ARG A 332 -42.11 20.03 -21.09
C ARG A 332 -42.54 20.86 -22.31
N LYS A 333 -43.01 20.18 -23.38
CA LYS A 333 -43.57 20.87 -24.55
C LYS A 333 -44.86 21.63 -24.20
N LEU A 334 -45.76 21.01 -23.40
CA LEU A 334 -46.95 21.66 -22.88
C LEU A 334 -46.63 22.86 -21.99
N GLY A 335 -45.66 22.71 -21.06
CA GLY A 335 -45.22 23.80 -20.20
C GLY A 335 -44.62 24.99 -20.98
N ASN A 336 -43.93 24.74 -22.08
CA ASN A 336 -43.38 25.79 -22.95
C ASN A 336 -44.49 26.48 -23.78
N ASN A 337 -45.55 25.76 -24.12
CA ASN A 337 -46.70 26.35 -24.84
C ASN A 337 -47.63 27.13 -23.94
N CYS A 338 -47.52 26.95 -22.62
CA CYS A 338 -48.33 27.69 -21.61
C CYS A 338 -47.60 28.93 -21.07
N ARG A 339 -46.35 29.18 -21.48
CA ARG A 339 -45.57 30.39 -21.19
C ARG A 339 -45.64 31.37 -22.39
#